data_63c28b719ab759f2f099d073b43ce5ff
#
_entry.id   63c28b719ab759f2f099d073b43ce5ff
#
_cell.length_a   1.000
_cell.length_b   1.000
_cell.length_c   1.000
_cell.angle_alpha   90.00
_cell.angle_beta   90.00
_cell.angle_gamma   90.00
#
_symmetry.space_group_name_H-M   'P 1'
#
loop_
_entity.id
_entity.type
_entity.pdbx_description
1 polymer ?
#
loop_
_entity_poly.entity_id
_entity_poly.type
_entity_poly.pdbx_seq_one_letter_code
_entity_poly.pdbx_strand_id
1 'polypeptide(L)'
;VLAFLQTVPSPPILPSLQRLDLDWPNPKNPDRPPPERVPHPFDASRDVCLSFHDPDKTGSLADLREIAGRNRQSLGELLALFFRHYAWDVDYRNLVVAPRTACVLPKANKAELDCWPQNPHLAIEDPFETHYDVAHVLKYPKHQLVRKEFMRASKLIDDAAAQRVDPDLVLDYICEPLPVPDQVM
;
A
#
# COMPACT_ATOMS: atom_id res chain seq x y z
N VAL A 1 -0.57 4.55 0.93
CA VAL A 1 -1.97 4.87 0.59
C VAL A 1 -2.52 3.90 -0.45
N LEU A 2 -1.89 3.75 -1.67
CA LEU A 2 -2.44 2.90 -2.74
C LEU A 2 -2.75 1.48 -2.27
N ALA A 3 -1.77 0.76 -1.71
CA ALA A 3 -1.97 -0.60 -1.23
C ALA A 3 -3.10 -0.70 -0.18
N PHE A 4 -3.21 0.30 0.70
CA PHE A 4 -4.31 0.37 1.66
C PHE A 4 -5.67 0.42 0.95
N LEU A 5 -5.86 1.31 -0.01
CA LEU A 5 -7.12 1.47 -0.75
C LEU A 5 -7.47 0.24 -1.61
N GLN A 6 -6.45 -0.57 -1.94
CA GLN A 6 -6.61 -1.80 -2.70
C GLN A 6 -6.97 -3.02 -1.83
N THR A 7 -6.64 -2.99 -0.53
CA THR A 7 -6.67 -4.23 0.28
C THR A 7 -7.48 -4.14 1.56
N VAL A 8 -7.58 -2.98 2.18
CA VAL A 8 -8.13 -2.85 3.54
C VAL A 8 -9.61 -2.46 3.54
N PRO A 9 -10.08 -1.45 2.78
CA PRO A 9 -11.51 -1.18 2.66
C PRO A 9 -12.26 -2.35 2.03
N SER A 10 -13.49 -2.60 2.46
CA SER A 10 -14.32 -3.68 1.92
C SER A 10 -15.70 -3.14 1.50
N PRO A 11 -16.02 -3.18 0.21
CA PRO A 11 -15.15 -3.57 -0.92
C PRO A 11 -13.96 -2.61 -1.12
N PRO A 12 -12.89 -3.04 -1.82
CA PRO A 12 -11.76 -2.18 -2.14
C PRO A 12 -12.17 -0.94 -2.94
N ILE A 13 -11.47 0.18 -2.72
CA ILE A 13 -11.72 1.42 -3.47
C ILE A 13 -10.94 1.44 -4.78
N LEU A 14 -9.71 0.91 -4.77
CA LEU A 14 -8.86 0.87 -5.95
C LEU A 14 -8.55 -0.58 -6.34
N PRO A 15 -8.64 -0.93 -7.62
CA PRO A 15 -8.08 -2.18 -8.12
C PRO A 15 -6.55 -2.08 -8.21
N SER A 16 -5.85 -3.23 -8.28
CA SER A 16 -4.47 -3.25 -8.77
C SER A 16 -4.49 -3.27 -10.29
N LEU A 17 -4.01 -2.22 -10.91
CA LEU A 17 -3.96 -2.13 -12.37
C LEU A 17 -3.00 -3.17 -12.97
N GLN A 18 -1.88 -3.46 -12.29
CA GLN A 18 -0.97 -4.51 -12.73
C GLN A 18 -1.59 -5.91 -12.63
N ARG A 19 -2.37 -6.19 -11.58
CA ARG A 19 -3.06 -7.48 -11.44
C ARG A 19 -4.15 -7.68 -12.49
N LEU A 20 -4.90 -6.64 -12.81
CA LEU A 20 -5.89 -6.69 -13.89
C LEU A 20 -5.25 -7.01 -15.24
N ASP A 21 -3.97 -6.64 -15.41
CA ASP A 21 -3.22 -6.93 -16.63
C ASP A 21 -2.61 -8.33 -16.66
N LEU A 22 -2.43 -8.99 -15.53
CA LEU A 22 -1.88 -10.34 -15.46
C LEU A 22 -2.85 -11.43 -15.91
N ASP A 23 -4.16 -11.17 -15.95
CA ASP A 23 -5.20 -12.10 -16.41
C ASP A 23 -5.21 -12.21 -17.96
N TRP A 24 -4.08 -12.57 -18.55
CA TRP A 24 -3.93 -12.81 -19.98
C TRP A 24 -3.77 -14.32 -20.25
N PRO A 25 -4.38 -14.88 -21.32
CA PRO A 25 -5.32 -14.25 -22.26
C PRO A 25 -6.68 -13.93 -21.63
N ASN A 26 -7.15 -12.71 -21.86
CA ASN A 26 -8.46 -12.29 -21.36
C ASN A 26 -9.56 -12.75 -22.34
N PRO A 27 -10.50 -13.62 -21.94
CA PRO A 27 -11.58 -14.09 -22.83
C PRO A 27 -12.46 -12.95 -23.39
N LYS A 28 -12.52 -11.81 -22.68
CA LYS A 28 -13.28 -10.63 -23.10
C LYS A 28 -12.51 -9.73 -24.07
N ASN A 29 -11.21 -9.91 -24.20
CA ASN A 29 -10.35 -9.19 -25.15
C ASN A 29 -9.25 -10.12 -25.67
N PRO A 30 -9.58 -11.03 -26.63
CA PRO A 30 -8.63 -12.02 -27.14
C PRO A 30 -7.50 -11.42 -27.97
N ASP A 31 -7.69 -10.21 -28.50
CA ASP A 31 -6.71 -9.52 -29.37
C ASP A 31 -5.70 -8.69 -28.56
N ARG A 32 -5.79 -8.70 -27.25
CA ARG A 32 -4.87 -7.99 -26.38
C ARG A 32 -3.46 -8.57 -26.52
N PRO A 33 -2.43 -7.73 -26.72
CA PRO A 33 -1.04 -8.20 -26.75
C PRO A 33 -0.64 -8.81 -25.39
N PRO A 34 0.30 -9.77 -25.38
CA PRO A 34 0.82 -10.31 -24.14
C PRO A 34 1.45 -9.21 -23.28
N PRO A 35 1.44 -9.37 -21.94
CA PRO A 35 2.05 -8.39 -21.06
C PRO A 35 3.55 -8.25 -21.32
N GLU A 36 4.03 -7.01 -21.31
CA GLU A 36 5.46 -6.72 -21.43
C GLU A 36 6.22 -7.29 -20.24
N ARG A 37 7.29 -8.03 -20.53
CA ARG A 37 8.15 -8.64 -19.52
C ARG A 37 9.61 -8.32 -19.80
N VAL A 38 10.37 -8.14 -18.73
CA VAL A 38 11.81 -7.95 -18.78
C VAL A 38 12.50 -8.95 -17.87
N PRO A 39 13.74 -9.37 -18.15
CA PRO A 39 14.49 -10.25 -17.25
C PRO A 39 14.65 -9.63 -15.87
N HIS A 40 14.49 -10.44 -14.83
CA HIS A 40 14.75 -10.00 -13.47
C HIS A 40 16.25 -9.73 -13.27
N PRO A 41 16.66 -8.60 -12.65
CA PRO A 41 18.06 -8.17 -12.62
C PRO A 41 18.99 -9.12 -11.86
N PHE A 42 18.47 -9.91 -10.91
CA PHE A 42 19.26 -10.85 -10.11
C PHE A 42 18.99 -12.32 -10.44
N ASP A 43 18.02 -12.61 -11.32
CA ASP A 43 17.65 -13.98 -11.68
C ASP A 43 17.13 -14.02 -13.13
N ALA A 44 18.01 -14.30 -14.07
CA ALA A 44 17.68 -14.36 -15.49
C ALA A 44 16.70 -15.48 -15.88
N SER A 45 16.39 -16.42 -14.97
CA SER A 45 15.36 -17.44 -15.18
C SER A 45 13.93 -16.92 -14.92
N ARG A 46 13.81 -15.71 -14.38
CA ARG A 46 12.54 -15.06 -14.03
C ARG A 46 12.35 -13.78 -14.83
N ASP A 47 11.09 -13.50 -15.13
CA ASP A 47 10.69 -12.25 -15.77
C ASP A 47 9.83 -11.40 -14.84
N VAL A 48 10.04 -10.08 -14.91
CA VAL A 48 9.18 -9.08 -14.26
C VAL A 48 8.19 -8.54 -15.29
N CYS A 49 6.91 -8.54 -14.94
CA CYS A 49 5.87 -7.94 -15.76
C CYS A 49 5.82 -6.43 -15.53
N LEU A 50 6.01 -5.64 -16.58
CA LEU A 50 5.93 -4.18 -16.54
C LEU A 50 4.56 -3.64 -16.97
N SER A 51 3.69 -4.51 -17.48
CA SER A 51 2.39 -4.10 -17.99
C SER A 51 1.44 -3.69 -16.86
N PHE A 52 0.56 -2.78 -17.18
CA PHE A 52 -0.56 -2.40 -16.34
C PHE A 52 -1.81 -2.14 -17.20
N HIS A 53 -2.96 -2.32 -16.61
CA HIS A 53 -4.23 -2.03 -17.25
C HIS A 53 -4.40 -0.51 -17.42
N ASP A 54 -4.42 -0.06 -18.68
CA ASP A 54 -4.65 1.35 -19.04
C ASP A 54 -6.15 1.53 -19.36
N PRO A 55 -6.93 2.16 -18.46
CA PRO A 55 -8.37 2.30 -18.63
C PRO A 55 -8.75 3.24 -19.79
N ASP A 56 -7.88 4.18 -20.16
CA ASP A 56 -8.14 5.10 -21.28
C ASP A 56 -8.01 4.36 -22.61
N LYS A 57 -7.01 3.48 -22.74
CA LYS A 57 -6.84 2.65 -23.95
C LYS A 57 -7.90 1.55 -24.08
N THR A 58 -8.36 1.02 -22.96
CA THR A 58 -9.33 -0.09 -22.95
C THR A 58 -10.77 0.36 -22.90
N GLY A 59 -11.04 1.64 -22.68
CA GLY A 59 -12.38 2.20 -22.47
C GLY A 59 -13.07 1.73 -21.18
N SER A 60 -12.32 1.15 -20.23
CA SER A 60 -12.87 0.54 -19.02
C SER A 60 -12.95 1.48 -17.81
N LEU A 61 -12.75 2.78 -17.99
CA LEU A 61 -12.80 3.74 -16.88
C LEU A 61 -14.15 3.73 -16.15
N ALA A 62 -15.25 3.53 -16.88
CA ALA A 62 -16.58 3.43 -16.28
C ALA A 62 -16.71 2.22 -15.35
N ASP A 63 -16.19 1.05 -15.76
CA ASP A 63 -16.20 -0.18 -14.97
C ASP A 63 -15.38 -0.03 -13.68
N LEU A 64 -14.20 0.62 -13.79
CA LEU A 64 -13.36 0.88 -12.62
C LEU A 64 -14.03 1.85 -11.64
N ARG A 65 -14.74 2.88 -12.14
CA ARG A 65 -15.54 3.79 -11.31
C ARG A 65 -16.71 3.08 -10.64
N GLU A 66 -17.36 2.15 -11.33
CA GLU A 66 -18.42 1.33 -10.73
C GLU A 66 -17.86 0.47 -9.59
N ILE A 67 -16.71 -0.18 -9.79
CA ILE A 67 -16.04 -0.98 -8.74
C ILE A 67 -15.74 -0.10 -7.52
N ALA A 68 -15.12 1.06 -7.73
CA ALA A 68 -14.82 2.00 -6.66
C ALA A 68 -16.10 2.51 -5.95
N GLY A 69 -17.15 2.76 -6.69
CA GLY A 69 -18.44 3.24 -6.18
C GLY A 69 -19.21 2.22 -5.34
N ARG A 70 -18.77 0.96 -5.27
CA ARG A 70 -19.36 -0.06 -4.37
C ARG A 70 -19.00 0.18 -2.90
N ASN A 71 -17.86 0.81 -2.64
CA ASN A 71 -17.50 1.23 -1.28
C ASN A 71 -18.33 2.45 -0.88
N ARG A 72 -18.90 2.43 0.31
CA ARG A 72 -19.76 3.51 0.85
C ARG A 72 -19.15 4.22 2.05
N GLN A 73 -17.92 3.87 2.41
CA GLN A 73 -17.23 4.51 3.52
C GLN A 73 -16.94 5.98 3.21
N SER A 74 -17.19 6.85 4.16
CA SER A 74 -16.81 8.25 4.08
C SER A 74 -15.29 8.42 4.12
N LEU A 75 -14.81 9.58 3.70
CA LEU A 75 -13.38 9.91 3.77
C LEU A 75 -12.86 9.83 5.22
N GLY A 76 -13.66 10.26 6.20
CA GLY A 76 -13.32 10.18 7.62
C GLY A 76 -13.16 8.73 8.10
N GLU A 77 -14.08 7.84 7.72
CA GLU A 77 -13.98 6.40 8.04
C GLU A 77 -12.75 5.76 7.40
N LEU A 78 -12.44 6.13 6.17
CA LEU A 78 -11.23 5.65 5.49
C LEU A 78 -9.95 6.15 6.15
N LEU A 79 -9.93 7.40 6.60
CA LEU A 79 -8.81 7.98 7.33
C LEU A 79 -8.60 7.27 8.67
N ALA A 80 -9.67 7.05 9.42
CA ALA A 80 -9.64 6.30 10.67
C ALA A 80 -9.11 4.87 10.45
N LEU A 81 -9.63 4.19 9.44
CA LEU A 81 -9.20 2.83 9.07
C LEU A 81 -7.73 2.80 8.63
N PHE A 82 -7.26 3.81 7.90
CA PHE A 82 -5.86 3.94 7.47
C PHE A 82 -4.92 4.02 8.67
N PHE A 83 -5.15 4.94 9.60
CA PHE A 83 -4.29 5.10 10.77
C PHE A 83 -4.33 3.88 11.67
N ARG A 84 -5.50 3.31 11.89
CA ARG A 84 -5.66 2.07 12.67
C ARG A 84 -4.88 0.92 12.05
N HIS A 85 -5.03 0.70 10.73
CA HIS A 85 -4.35 -0.37 10.01
C HIS A 85 -2.82 -0.28 10.17
N TYR A 86 -2.23 0.87 9.87
CA TYR A 86 -0.78 1.05 9.97
C TYR A 86 -0.26 1.18 11.40
N ALA A 87 -1.10 1.53 12.37
CA ALA A 87 -0.72 1.54 13.78
C ALA A 87 -0.65 0.13 14.37
N TRP A 88 -1.64 -0.74 14.08
CA TRP A 88 -1.91 -1.94 14.86
C TRP A 88 -1.94 -3.23 14.05
N ASP A 89 -2.47 -3.22 12.81
CA ASP A 89 -2.78 -4.45 12.09
C ASP A 89 -1.62 -4.94 11.21
N VAL A 90 -0.72 -4.04 10.76
CA VAL A 90 0.39 -4.41 9.88
C VAL A 90 1.49 -5.14 10.63
N ASP A 91 1.79 -6.36 10.20
CA ASP A 91 2.97 -7.11 10.67
C ASP A 91 4.24 -6.64 9.93
N TYR A 92 4.81 -5.55 10.42
CA TYR A 92 6.03 -4.96 9.86
C TYR A 92 7.25 -5.88 9.90
N ARG A 93 7.25 -6.90 10.76
CA ARG A 93 8.37 -7.84 10.88
C ARG A 93 8.39 -8.83 9.72
N ASN A 94 7.23 -9.34 9.34
CA ASN A 94 7.13 -10.49 8.45
C ASN A 94 6.57 -10.16 7.07
N LEU A 95 5.95 -8.99 6.89
CA LEU A 95 5.22 -8.67 5.67
C LEU A 95 5.80 -7.48 4.91
N VAL A 96 5.65 -7.53 3.58
CA VAL A 96 5.94 -6.47 2.61
C VAL A 96 4.63 -5.97 2.03
N VAL A 97 4.47 -4.66 1.95
CA VAL A 97 3.35 -4.03 1.24
C VAL A 97 3.62 -4.08 -0.26
N ALA A 98 2.76 -4.74 -1.03
CA ALA A 98 2.92 -4.93 -2.47
C ALA A 98 1.74 -4.34 -3.27
N PRO A 99 1.82 -3.07 -3.70
CA PRO A 99 0.75 -2.43 -4.48
C PRO A 99 0.46 -3.13 -5.81
N ARG A 100 1.49 -3.71 -6.42
CA ARG A 100 1.39 -4.44 -7.69
C ARG A 100 0.39 -5.59 -7.64
N THR A 101 0.40 -6.35 -6.56
CA THR A 101 -0.44 -7.54 -6.40
C THR A 101 -1.71 -7.28 -5.59
N ALA A 102 -1.92 -6.06 -5.08
CA ALA A 102 -2.97 -5.73 -4.12
C ALA A 102 -3.02 -6.74 -2.97
N CYS A 103 -1.85 -7.06 -2.40
CA CYS A 103 -1.73 -7.95 -1.25
C CYS A 103 -0.47 -7.62 -0.45
N VAL A 104 -0.30 -8.30 0.66
CA VAL A 104 0.96 -8.34 1.41
C VAL A 104 1.73 -9.60 1.02
N LEU A 105 3.06 -9.50 0.99
CA LEU A 105 3.94 -10.62 0.66
C LEU A 105 4.79 -10.97 1.89
N PRO A 106 5.08 -12.27 2.14
CA PRO A 106 6.05 -12.64 3.17
C PRO A 106 7.45 -12.09 2.85
N LYS A 107 8.11 -11.48 3.83
CA LYS A 107 9.52 -11.03 3.68
C LYS A 107 10.46 -12.19 3.37
N ALA A 108 10.19 -13.37 3.89
CA ALA A 108 10.96 -14.59 3.57
C ALA A 108 11.02 -14.84 2.07
N ASN A 109 9.88 -14.69 1.36
CA ASN A 109 9.84 -14.86 -0.10
C ASN A 109 10.71 -13.81 -0.81
N LYS A 110 10.69 -12.57 -0.33
CA LYS A 110 11.50 -11.48 -0.91
C LYS A 110 12.98 -11.65 -0.60
N ALA A 111 13.33 -12.19 0.56
CA ALA A 111 14.72 -12.52 0.89
C ALA A 111 15.27 -13.64 -0.01
N GLU A 112 14.47 -14.66 -0.29
CA GLU A 112 14.83 -15.78 -1.15
C GLU A 112 14.91 -15.38 -2.63
N LEU A 113 13.88 -14.65 -3.13
CA LEU A 113 13.72 -14.38 -4.55
C LEU A 113 14.46 -13.12 -5.02
N ASP A 114 14.55 -12.10 -4.19
CA ASP A 114 15.02 -10.75 -4.54
C ASP A 114 16.18 -10.27 -3.65
N CYS A 115 16.74 -11.14 -2.83
CA CYS A 115 17.87 -10.86 -1.92
C CYS A 115 17.60 -9.71 -0.92
N TRP A 116 16.35 -9.52 -0.50
CA TRP A 116 16.00 -8.46 0.43
C TRP A 116 16.51 -8.75 1.85
N PRO A 117 17.03 -7.73 2.56
CA PRO A 117 17.36 -7.90 3.97
C PRO A 117 16.08 -8.08 4.79
N GLN A 118 16.12 -9.03 5.74
CA GLN A 118 15.00 -9.25 6.67
C GLN A 118 15.03 -8.21 7.81
N ASN A 119 14.54 -7.04 7.54
CA ASN A 119 14.46 -5.94 8.51
C ASN A 119 13.11 -5.92 9.23
N PRO A 120 13.05 -5.58 10.54
CA PRO A 120 11.79 -5.54 11.31
C PRO A 120 11.03 -4.22 11.14
N HIS A 121 11.12 -3.58 9.98
CA HIS A 121 10.45 -2.31 9.70
C HIS A 121 9.63 -2.36 8.41
N LEU A 122 8.90 -1.27 8.13
CA LEU A 122 8.11 -1.14 6.91
C LEU A 122 8.97 -1.45 5.68
N ALA A 123 8.46 -2.32 4.85
CA ALA A 123 9.02 -2.65 3.55
C ALA A 123 7.92 -2.53 2.49
N ILE A 124 8.24 -1.92 1.35
CA ILE A 124 7.30 -1.64 0.28
C ILE A 124 7.94 -2.06 -1.04
N GLU A 125 7.32 -3.02 -1.72
CA GLU A 125 7.75 -3.44 -3.05
C GLU A 125 7.51 -2.32 -4.06
N ASP A 126 8.53 -1.97 -4.86
CA ASP A 126 8.30 -1.17 -6.05
C ASP A 126 7.48 -1.98 -7.07
N PRO A 127 6.42 -1.42 -7.64
CA PRO A 127 5.53 -2.18 -8.53
C PRO A 127 6.16 -2.60 -9.85
N PHE A 128 7.28 -2.01 -10.26
CA PHE A 128 8.01 -2.32 -11.49
C PHE A 128 9.38 -2.93 -11.21
N GLU A 129 10.14 -2.34 -10.31
CA GLU A 129 11.43 -2.85 -9.84
C GLU A 129 11.21 -3.73 -8.60
N THR A 130 10.63 -4.91 -8.77
CA THR A 130 10.18 -5.76 -7.65
C THR A 130 11.29 -6.17 -6.68
N HIS A 131 12.54 -6.05 -7.09
CA HIS A 131 13.71 -6.26 -6.23
C HIS A 131 14.03 -5.05 -5.33
N TYR A 132 13.38 -3.89 -5.53
CA TYR A 132 13.66 -2.67 -4.81
C TYR A 132 12.65 -2.41 -3.68
N ASP A 133 13.18 -2.16 -2.47
CA ASP A 133 12.38 -1.71 -1.33
C ASP A 133 12.32 -0.18 -1.32
N VAL A 134 11.18 0.39 -1.68
CA VAL A 134 10.95 1.85 -1.67
C VAL A 134 11.14 2.44 -0.27
N ALA A 135 10.91 1.65 0.77
CA ALA A 135 11.07 2.07 2.16
C ALA A 135 12.49 1.85 2.74
N HIS A 136 13.47 1.42 1.93
CA HIS A 136 14.84 1.07 2.37
C HIS A 136 15.55 2.19 3.15
N VAL A 137 15.22 3.45 2.91
CA VAL A 137 15.76 4.62 3.63
C VAL A 137 15.19 4.78 5.04
N LEU A 138 14.07 4.12 5.33
CA LEU A 138 13.39 4.19 6.61
C LEU A 138 14.02 3.21 7.61
N LYS A 139 15.16 3.61 8.20
CA LYS A 139 15.85 2.81 9.21
C LYS A 139 14.97 2.59 10.45
N TYR A 140 15.26 1.51 11.20
CA TYR A 140 14.42 1.08 12.32
C TYR A 140 14.04 2.18 13.32
N PRO A 141 14.95 3.06 13.80
CA PRO A 141 14.57 4.14 14.71
C PRO A 141 13.54 5.10 14.11
N LYS A 142 13.72 5.48 12.84
CA LYS A 142 12.79 6.36 12.12
C LYS A 142 11.44 5.68 11.86
N HIS A 143 11.46 4.39 11.53
CA HIS A 143 10.23 3.60 11.40
C HIS A 143 9.41 3.61 12.71
N GLN A 144 10.06 3.48 13.87
CA GLN A 144 9.37 3.53 15.16
C GLN A 144 8.70 4.90 15.40
N LEU A 145 9.32 6.00 14.97
CA LEU A 145 8.71 7.34 15.04
C LEU A 145 7.47 7.42 14.15
N VAL A 146 7.58 7.00 12.89
CA VAL A 146 6.43 6.98 11.97
C VAL A 146 5.27 6.14 12.54
N ARG A 147 5.57 4.95 13.08
CA ARG A 147 4.55 4.11 13.70
C ARG A 147 3.90 4.77 14.91
N LYS A 148 4.68 5.45 15.76
CA LYS A 148 4.13 6.21 16.89
C LYS A 148 3.17 7.30 16.43
N GLU A 149 3.46 7.97 15.31
CA GLU A 149 2.55 8.98 14.73
C GLU A 149 1.26 8.34 14.19
N PHE A 150 1.32 7.17 13.55
CA PHE A 150 0.11 6.44 13.19
C PHE A 150 -0.72 6.05 14.42
N MET A 151 -0.08 5.61 15.50
CA MET A 151 -0.75 5.28 16.76
C MET A 151 -1.39 6.52 17.41
N ARG A 152 -0.68 7.67 17.39
CA ARG A 152 -1.19 8.94 17.92
C ARG A 152 -2.40 9.41 17.14
N ALA A 153 -2.32 9.41 15.81
CA ALA A 153 -3.43 9.80 14.94
C ALA A 153 -4.64 8.89 15.11
N SER A 154 -4.44 7.56 15.15
CA SER A 154 -5.52 6.60 15.40
C SER A 154 -6.22 6.89 16.73
N LYS A 155 -5.45 7.13 17.80
CA LYS A 155 -6.01 7.45 19.11
C LYS A 155 -6.80 8.76 19.13
N LEU A 156 -6.29 9.80 18.48
CA LEU A 156 -7.01 11.10 18.40
C LEU A 156 -8.35 10.96 17.69
N ILE A 157 -8.42 10.16 16.63
CA ILE A 157 -9.68 9.89 15.92
C ILE A 157 -10.65 9.09 16.82
N ASP A 158 -10.16 8.07 17.52
CA ASP A 158 -10.98 7.29 18.46
C ASP A 158 -11.49 8.17 19.63
N ASP A 159 -10.65 9.08 20.13
CA ASP A 159 -11.02 10.02 21.19
C ASP A 159 -12.06 11.04 20.71
N ALA A 160 -11.97 11.51 19.45
CA ALA A 160 -12.99 12.37 18.86
C ALA A 160 -14.32 11.64 18.66
N ALA A 161 -14.28 10.40 18.16
CA ALA A 161 -15.47 9.57 18.01
C ALA A 161 -16.17 9.30 19.36
N ALA A 162 -15.40 9.22 20.43
CA ALA A 162 -15.90 9.08 21.79
C ALA A 162 -16.21 10.43 22.49
N GLN A 163 -16.19 11.55 21.76
CA GLN A 163 -16.45 12.92 22.26
C GLN A 163 -15.49 13.36 23.39
N ARG A 164 -14.29 12.79 23.46
CA ARG A 164 -13.24 13.20 24.42
C ARG A 164 -12.36 14.32 23.88
N VAL A 165 -12.36 14.50 22.57
CA VAL A 165 -11.68 15.56 21.83
C VAL A 165 -12.70 16.17 20.87
N ASP A 166 -12.59 17.47 20.61
CA ASP A 166 -13.46 18.17 19.68
C ASP A 166 -13.24 17.62 18.25
N PRO A 167 -14.27 17.04 17.60
CA PRO A 167 -14.15 16.48 16.26
C PRO A 167 -13.66 17.49 15.21
N ASP A 168 -14.01 18.76 15.35
CA ASP A 168 -13.65 19.82 14.40
C ASP A 168 -12.15 20.15 14.45
N LEU A 169 -11.49 19.87 15.56
CA LEU A 169 -10.05 20.12 15.76
C LEU A 169 -9.16 18.89 15.52
N VAL A 170 -9.73 17.72 15.26
CA VAL A 170 -8.97 16.47 15.18
C VAL A 170 -7.91 16.50 14.09
N LEU A 171 -8.19 17.11 12.94
CA LEU A 171 -7.21 17.23 11.85
C LEU A 171 -6.07 18.17 12.21
N ASP A 172 -6.35 19.27 12.90
CA ASP A 172 -5.32 20.20 13.38
C ASP A 172 -4.38 19.50 14.35
N TYR A 173 -4.92 18.72 15.30
CA TYR A 173 -4.11 17.93 16.23
C TYR A 173 -3.30 16.84 15.55
N ILE A 174 -3.83 16.18 14.51
CA ILE A 174 -3.08 15.19 13.74
C ILE A 174 -1.92 15.86 12.99
N CYS A 175 -2.13 17.05 12.43
CA CYS A 175 -1.14 17.78 11.65
C CYS A 175 -0.18 18.61 12.52
N GLU A 176 -0.41 18.72 13.83
CA GLU A 176 0.49 19.47 14.73
C GLU A 176 1.87 18.81 14.77
N PRO A 177 2.94 19.55 14.41
CA PRO A 177 4.28 19.00 14.44
C PRO A 177 4.72 18.70 15.87
N LEU A 178 5.07 17.44 16.14
CA LEU A 178 5.70 17.09 17.40
C LEU A 178 7.14 17.61 17.45
N PRO A 179 7.62 18.05 18.61
CA PRO A 179 9.02 18.39 18.77
C PRO A 179 9.87 17.14 18.46
N VAL A 180 10.70 17.26 17.43
CA VAL A 180 11.68 16.20 17.11
C VAL A 180 12.68 16.15 18.27
N PRO A 181 12.87 14.99 18.92
CA PRO A 181 13.92 14.89 19.93
C PRO A 181 15.28 15.21 19.31
N ASP A 182 16.07 16.10 19.95
CA ASP A 182 17.37 16.61 19.46
C ASP A 182 18.46 15.52 19.23
N GLN A 183 18.12 14.23 19.26
CA GLN A 183 19.07 13.11 19.23
C GLN A 183 18.68 12.00 18.25
N VAL A 184 18.42 12.32 17.00
CA VAL A 184 18.40 11.30 15.92
C VAL A 184 19.25 11.81 14.76
N MET A 185 20.51 12.06 15.04
CA MET A 185 21.55 12.09 14.00
C MET A 185 22.23 10.72 13.88
#